data_8d6dacbd10c2a99c44be3299226806c3
#
_entry.id   8d6dacbd10c2a99c44be3299226806c3
#
_cell.length_a   1.000
_cell.length_b   1.000
_cell.length_c   1.000
_cell.angle_alpha   90.00
_cell.angle_beta   90.00
_cell.angle_gamma   90.00
#
_symmetry.space_group_name_H-M   'P 1'
#
loop_
_entity.id
_entity.type
_entity.pdbx_description
1 polymer ?
#
loop_
_entity_poly.entity_id
_entity_poly.type
_entity_poly.pdbx_seq_one_letter_code
_entity_poly.pdbx_strand_id
1 'polypeptide(L)'
;MTTSPKRLTVDDLLVRMAPSASGSDPTGSGTHDSAVAESGAADSDSRDLQRASVAHWAAVTGREAVCREYRFADFQAAFAFMTRMALCSEKMDHHPEWFNVYNRVSVTLSTHSLGGVSDLDLAWALAADAAYRAMGE
;
A
#
# COMPACT_ATOMS: atom_id res chain seq x y z
N MET A 1 1.81 29.24 -5.33
CA MET A 1 3.01 28.62 -5.93
C MET A 1 2.88 27.12 -5.79
N THR A 2 2.65 26.44 -6.90
CA THR A 2 2.65 24.99 -6.93
C THR A 2 4.09 24.49 -6.90
N THR A 3 4.48 23.96 -5.75
CA THR A 3 5.79 23.33 -5.62
C THR A 3 5.76 22.02 -6.43
N SER A 4 6.71 21.85 -7.32
CA SER A 4 6.85 20.60 -8.06
C SER A 4 7.05 19.44 -7.10
N PRO A 5 6.44 18.28 -7.36
CA PRO A 5 6.60 17.11 -6.50
C PRO A 5 8.07 16.69 -6.45
N LYS A 6 8.51 16.37 -5.25
CA LYS A 6 9.88 15.93 -4.99
C LYS A 6 9.99 14.43 -5.20
N ARG A 7 10.87 14.02 -6.11
CA ARG A 7 11.13 12.62 -6.35
C ARG A 7 11.74 11.94 -5.11
N LEU A 8 11.24 10.75 -4.82
CA LEU A 8 11.76 9.85 -3.78
C LEU A 8 12.15 8.53 -4.43
N THR A 9 12.88 7.70 -3.72
CA THR A 9 13.04 6.29 -4.10
C THR A 9 11.91 5.47 -3.45
N VAL A 10 11.64 4.30 -4.02
CA VAL A 10 10.65 3.37 -3.44
C VAL A 10 11.07 3.00 -2.02
N ASP A 11 12.35 2.76 -1.78
CA ASP A 11 12.87 2.41 -0.46
C ASP A 11 12.69 3.54 0.56
N ASP A 12 12.98 4.80 0.18
CA ASP A 12 12.74 5.97 1.04
C ASP A 12 11.26 6.09 1.42
N LEU A 13 10.39 5.82 0.46
CA LEU A 13 8.95 5.88 0.67
C LEU A 13 8.49 4.81 1.67
N LEU A 14 8.92 3.57 1.46
CA LEU A 14 8.55 2.44 2.31
C LEU A 14 9.04 2.61 3.76
N VAL A 15 10.25 3.13 3.94
CA VAL A 15 10.78 3.42 5.29
C VAL A 15 9.91 4.44 6.02
N ARG A 16 9.45 5.48 5.32
CA ARG A 16 8.62 6.53 5.91
C ARG A 16 7.19 6.09 6.18
N MET A 17 6.70 5.08 5.45
CA MET A 17 5.36 4.50 5.63
C MET A 17 5.35 3.33 6.62
N ALA A 18 6.50 2.86 7.05
CA ALA A 18 6.58 1.76 8.02
C ALA A 18 5.92 2.20 9.35
N PRO A 19 5.12 1.34 9.96
CA PRO A 19 4.56 1.64 11.28
C PRO A 19 5.71 1.84 12.27
N SER A 20 5.63 2.90 13.07
CA SER A 20 6.62 3.15 14.11
C SER A 20 6.68 1.95 15.03
N ALA A 21 7.81 1.27 15.05
CA ALA A 21 8.08 0.23 16.05
C ALA A 21 8.31 0.91 17.40
N SER A 22 7.23 1.26 18.10
CA SER A 22 7.30 1.65 19.50
C SER A 22 6.84 0.46 20.31
N GLY A 23 7.78 -0.28 20.85
CA GLY A 23 7.48 -1.40 21.73
C GLY A 23 8.56 -2.47 21.63
N SER A 24 9.69 -2.18 22.27
CA SER A 24 10.68 -3.19 22.56
C SER A 24 10.07 -4.24 23.49
N ASP A 25 10.04 -5.46 23.07
CA ASP A 25 10.15 -6.57 24.00
C ASP A 25 10.94 -7.71 23.34
N PRO A 26 12.15 -7.97 23.83
CA PRO A 26 12.91 -9.11 23.38
C PRO A 26 12.76 -10.25 24.36
N THR A 27 11.75 -11.08 24.21
CA THR A 27 11.81 -12.41 24.81
C THR A 27 10.88 -13.34 24.04
N GLY A 28 11.46 -14.30 23.41
CA GLY A 28 10.70 -15.35 22.75
C GLY A 28 11.54 -16.13 21.77
N SER A 29 12.46 -16.92 22.30
CA SER A 29 13.07 -18.02 21.57
C SER A 29 12.01 -18.99 21.07
N GLY A 30 12.00 -19.27 19.81
CA GLY A 30 11.12 -20.26 19.22
C GLY A 30 11.65 -20.68 17.86
N THR A 31 12.61 -21.57 17.89
CA THR A 31 13.01 -22.38 16.75
C THR A 31 11.83 -23.20 16.24
N HIS A 32 11.58 -23.13 14.95
CA HIS A 32 11.20 -24.28 14.13
C HIS A 32 11.10 -23.82 12.67
N ASP A 33 12.03 -24.15 11.95
CA ASP A 33 12.27 -25.21 10.98
C ASP A 33 11.00 -25.78 10.36
N SER A 34 10.84 -25.47 9.08
CA SER A 34 10.53 -26.41 8.04
C SER A 34 10.27 -25.68 6.74
N ALA A 35 11.31 -25.60 5.96
CA ALA A 35 11.23 -25.39 4.54
C ALA A 35 10.55 -26.58 3.90
N VAL A 36 9.54 -26.34 3.08
CA VAL A 36 9.30 -27.21 1.93
C VAL A 36 9.03 -26.32 0.75
N ALA A 37 10.04 -26.23 -0.06
CA ALA A 37 9.94 -25.75 -1.40
C ALA A 37 9.18 -26.78 -2.23
N GLU A 38 8.10 -26.37 -2.84
CA GLU A 38 7.59 -27.09 -3.97
C GLU A 38 7.37 -26.14 -5.12
N SER A 39 8.06 -26.50 -6.14
CA SER A 39 8.22 -25.85 -7.41
C SER A 39 6.97 -25.92 -8.27
N GLY A 40 6.73 -24.83 -8.96
CA GLY A 40 6.14 -24.90 -10.27
C GLY A 40 4.64 -24.81 -10.32
N ALA A 41 4.19 -23.68 -10.73
CA ALA A 41 3.13 -23.53 -11.72
C ALA A 41 2.90 -22.07 -12.07
N ALA A 42 3.03 -21.80 -13.33
CA ALA A 42 2.31 -20.81 -14.14
C ALA A 42 2.22 -19.36 -13.64
N ASP A 43 2.71 -18.48 -14.46
CA ASP A 43 2.79 -17.01 -14.34
C ASP A 43 1.49 -16.24 -14.02
N SER A 44 0.36 -16.88 -13.99
CA SER A 44 -0.90 -16.27 -13.59
C SER A 44 -1.08 -16.23 -12.07
N ASP A 45 -0.61 -17.26 -11.37
CA ASP A 45 -0.68 -17.35 -9.90
C ASP A 45 0.25 -16.36 -9.21
N SER A 46 1.37 -16.02 -9.84
CA SER A 46 2.33 -15.08 -9.25
C SER A 46 1.80 -13.66 -9.14
N ARG A 47 0.92 -13.26 -10.06
CA ARG A 47 0.25 -11.96 -10.01
C ARG A 47 -0.87 -11.91 -8.97
N ASP A 48 -1.53 -13.02 -8.77
CA ASP A 48 -2.59 -13.14 -7.77
C ASP A 48 -2.03 -13.36 -6.36
N LEU A 49 -0.88 -14.02 -6.25
CA LEU A 49 -0.18 -14.17 -4.96
C LEU A 49 0.48 -12.88 -4.51
N GLN A 50 0.93 -12.02 -5.41
CA GLN A 50 1.39 -10.68 -5.09
C GLN A 50 0.26 -9.74 -4.69
N ARG A 51 -0.98 -10.06 -5.11
CA ARG A 51 -2.20 -9.39 -4.63
C ARG A 51 -2.69 -9.93 -3.30
N ALA A 52 -2.30 -11.13 -2.92
CA ALA A 52 -2.73 -11.76 -1.70
C ALA A 52 -1.93 -11.26 -0.51
N SER A 53 -2.44 -10.25 0.14
CA SER A 53 -2.01 -9.87 1.48
C SER A 53 -0.84 -8.89 1.59
N VAL A 54 -0.97 -7.72 1.02
CA VAL A 54 -0.10 -6.61 1.44
C VAL A 54 -0.83 -5.82 2.53
N ALA A 55 -0.70 -6.30 3.77
CA ALA A 55 -1.21 -5.57 4.94
C ALA A 55 -0.49 -4.23 5.15
N HIS A 56 0.62 -4.02 4.46
CA HIS A 56 1.44 -2.82 4.51
C HIS A 56 1.87 -2.43 3.09
N TRP A 57 2.39 -1.24 2.93
CA TRP A 57 2.91 -0.81 1.65
C TRP A 57 4.12 -1.64 1.22
N ALA A 58 4.17 -2.03 -0.03
CA ALA A 58 5.24 -2.81 -0.62
C ALA A 58 5.59 -2.30 -2.01
N ALA A 59 6.83 -2.56 -2.44
CA ALA A 59 7.27 -2.25 -3.79
C ALA A 59 6.53 -3.12 -4.82
N VAL A 60 6.20 -2.53 -5.95
CA VAL A 60 5.66 -3.26 -7.11
C VAL A 60 6.81 -3.82 -7.93
N THR A 61 6.79 -5.13 -8.19
CA THR A 61 7.83 -5.77 -9.00
C THR A 61 7.84 -5.23 -10.43
N GLY A 62 9.02 -4.82 -10.89
CA GLY A 62 9.22 -4.35 -12.27
C GLY A 62 8.68 -2.94 -12.54
N ARG A 63 8.36 -2.18 -11.50
CA ARG A 63 7.79 -0.85 -11.64
C ARG A 63 8.18 0.06 -10.48
N GLU A 64 8.48 1.33 -10.75
CA GLU A 64 8.75 2.36 -9.73
C GLU A 64 7.41 2.83 -9.11
N ALA A 65 6.84 1.96 -8.28
CA ALA A 65 5.54 2.15 -7.63
C ALA A 65 5.48 1.38 -6.32
N VAL A 66 4.55 1.77 -5.45
CA VAL A 66 4.22 1.04 -4.22
C VAL A 66 2.75 0.66 -4.23
N CYS A 67 2.43 -0.45 -3.57
CA CYS A 67 1.05 -0.93 -3.48
C CYS A 67 0.68 -1.39 -2.08
N ARG A 68 -0.62 -1.32 -1.77
CA ARG A 68 -1.22 -1.86 -0.54
C ARG A 68 -2.64 -2.34 -0.83
N GLU A 69 -3.06 -3.42 -0.16
CA GLU A 69 -4.45 -3.86 -0.13
C GLU A 69 -5.09 -3.53 1.22
N TYR A 70 -6.21 -2.85 1.17
CA TYR A 70 -7.06 -2.56 2.34
C TYR A 70 -8.25 -3.51 2.35
N ARG A 71 -8.56 -4.05 3.52
CA ARG A 71 -9.70 -4.93 3.74
C ARG A 71 -10.66 -4.33 4.74
N PHE A 72 -11.94 -4.40 4.42
CA PHE A 72 -13.02 -3.81 5.21
C PHE A 72 -14.02 -4.88 5.61
N ALA A 73 -14.95 -4.52 6.51
CA ALA A 73 -16.01 -5.43 6.95
C ALA A 73 -16.97 -5.79 5.80
N ASP A 74 -17.26 -4.82 4.93
CA ASP A 74 -18.21 -4.97 3.83
C ASP A 74 -17.91 -3.97 2.69
N PHE A 75 -18.71 -4.03 1.65
CA PHE A 75 -18.60 -3.11 0.52
C PHE A 75 -18.88 -1.65 0.91
N GLN A 76 -19.83 -1.43 1.81
CA GLN A 76 -20.17 -0.08 2.25
C GLN A 76 -18.97 0.61 2.88
N ALA A 77 -18.25 -0.08 3.76
CA ALA A 77 -17.03 0.44 4.37
C ALA A 77 -15.93 0.67 3.35
N ALA A 78 -15.72 -0.26 2.42
CA ALA A 78 -14.76 -0.11 1.33
C ALA A 78 -15.07 1.10 0.45
N PHE A 79 -16.32 1.27 0.08
CA PHE A 79 -16.75 2.38 -0.77
C PHE A 79 -16.69 3.73 -0.04
N ALA A 80 -16.99 3.75 1.25
CA ALA A 80 -16.82 4.95 2.09
C ALA A 80 -15.35 5.39 2.16
N PHE A 81 -14.43 4.45 2.32
CA PHE A 81 -13.00 4.71 2.27
C PHE A 81 -12.59 5.28 0.90
N MET A 82 -13.04 4.67 -0.19
CA MET A 82 -12.75 5.14 -1.55
C MET A 82 -13.28 6.55 -1.78
N THR A 83 -14.50 6.83 -1.33
CA THR A 83 -15.10 8.17 -1.45
C THR A 83 -14.27 9.22 -0.72
N ARG A 84 -13.88 8.92 0.51
CA ARG A 84 -13.02 9.81 1.30
C ARG A 84 -11.67 10.05 0.60
N MET A 85 -11.05 9.00 0.12
CA MET A 85 -9.75 9.12 -0.55
C MET A 85 -9.86 9.73 -1.96
N ALA A 86 -10.99 9.59 -2.62
CA ALA A 86 -11.26 10.30 -3.87
C ALA A 86 -11.27 11.83 -3.66
N LEU A 87 -11.93 12.29 -2.62
CA LEU A 87 -11.94 13.72 -2.26
C LEU A 87 -10.55 14.22 -1.88
N CYS A 88 -9.79 13.40 -1.16
CA CYS A 88 -8.39 13.69 -0.82
C CYS A 88 -7.53 13.80 -2.09
N SER A 89 -7.72 12.87 -3.03
CA SER A 89 -7.01 12.86 -4.32
C SER A 89 -7.26 14.11 -5.14
N GLU A 90 -8.52 14.56 -5.20
CA GLU A 90 -8.88 15.82 -5.88
C GLU A 90 -8.22 17.02 -5.24
N LYS A 91 -8.21 17.09 -3.91
CA LYS A 91 -7.59 18.19 -3.16
C LYS A 91 -6.07 18.23 -3.38
N MET A 92 -5.43 17.08 -3.46
CA MET A 92 -3.98 16.96 -3.69
C MET A 92 -3.61 17.07 -5.16
N ASP A 93 -4.56 16.98 -6.08
CA ASP A 93 -4.33 16.78 -7.51
C ASP A 93 -3.38 15.61 -7.77
N HIS A 94 -3.61 14.52 -7.03
CA HIS A 94 -2.82 13.28 -7.15
C HIS A 94 -3.70 12.07 -6.93
N HIS A 95 -3.82 11.23 -7.96
CA HIS A 95 -4.78 10.13 -8.03
C HIS A 95 -4.06 8.78 -8.00
N PRO A 96 -4.54 7.83 -7.20
CA PRO A 96 -4.00 6.47 -7.19
C PRO A 96 -4.50 5.67 -8.40
N GLU A 97 -3.81 4.60 -8.70
CA GLU A 97 -4.40 3.49 -9.42
C GLU A 97 -5.04 2.58 -8.38
N TRP A 98 -6.32 2.30 -8.48
CA TRP A 98 -6.98 1.44 -7.52
C TRP A 98 -7.97 0.49 -8.16
N PHE A 99 -8.24 -0.58 -7.44
CA PHE A 99 -9.15 -1.63 -7.86
C PHE A 99 -9.97 -2.09 -6.65
N ASN A 100 -11.29 -2.16 -6.81
CA ASN A 100 -12.18 -2.59 -5.74
C ASN A 100 -12.90 -3.87 -6.13
N VAL A 101 -12.88 -4.83 -5.23
CA VAL A 101 -13.72 -6.03 -5.27
C VAL A 101 -14.36 -6.19 -3.89
N TYR A 102 -15.65 -5.96 -3.81
CA TYR A 102 -16.45 -6.07 -2.60
C TYR A 102 -15.82 -5.32 -1.42
N ASN A 103 -15.24 -6.02 -0.45
CA ASN A 103 -14.67 -5.42 0.76
C ASN A 103 -13.16 -5.17 0.67
N ARG A 104 -12.58 -5.29 -0.51
CA ARG A 104 -11.14 -5.10 -0.74
C ARG A 104 -10.89 -3.94 -1.69
N VAL A 105 -9.91 -3.12 -1.34
CA VAL A 105 -9.43 -2.03 -2.18
C VAL A 105 -7.92 -2.17 -2.33
N SER A 106 -7.49 -2.45 -3.56
CA SER A 106 -6.07 -2.50 -3.91
C SER A 106 -5.65 -1.16 -4.46
N VAL A 107 -4.60 -0.59 -3.90
CA VAL A 107 -4.09 0.74 -4.26
C VAL A 107 -2.66 0.62 -4.76
N THR A 108 -2.36 1.26 -5.87
CA THR A 108 -0.99 1.43 -6.38
C THR A 108 -0.72 2.92 -6.55
N LEU A 109 0.43 3.36 -6.05
CA LEU A 109 0.86 4.75 -6.10
C LEU A 109 2.12 4.91 -6.93
N SER A 110 2.09 5.87 -7.83
CA SER A 110 3.22 6.31 -8.63
C SER A 110 2.93 7.72 -9.12
N THR A 111 3.96 8.51 -9.33
CA THR A 111 3.85 9.86 -9.89
C THR A 111 4.25 9.84 -11.35
N HIS A 112 3.26 9.83 -12.24
CA HIS A 112 3.45 9.68 -13.68
C HIS A 112 4.41 10.70 -14.27
N SER A 113 4.30 11.96 -13.89
CA SER A 113 5.14 13.04 -14.40
C SER A 113 6.63 12.89 -14.06
N LEU A 114 6.94 12.09 -13.04
CA LEU A 114 8.32 11.82 -12.62
C LEU A 114 8.82 10.43 -13.01
N GLY A 115 7.95 9.59 -13.57
CA GLY A 115 8.28 8.20 -13.87
C GLY A 115 8.69 7.39 -12.63
N GLY A 116 8.10 7.70 -11.47
CA GLY A 116 8.44 7.06 -10.21
C GLY A 116 7.62 7.58 -9.06
N VAL A 117 8.08 7.40 -7.84
CA VAL A 117 7.38 7.83 -6.63
C VAL A 117 7.88 9.19 -6.15
N SER A 118 7.01 9.90 -5.43
CA SER A 118 7.28 11.25 -4.93
C SER A 118 6.67 11.46 -3.54
N ASP A 119 6.89 12.65 -3.02
CA ASP A 119 6.27 13.12 -1.78
C ASP A 119 4.73 13.16 -1.84
N LEU A 120 4.14 13.27 -3.04
CA LEU A 120 2.68 13.17 -3.22
C LEU A 120 2.18 11.76 -2.90
N ASP A 121 2.91 10.74 -3.33
CA ASP A 121 2.59 9.34 -3.03
C ASP A 121 2.69 9.08 -1.53
N LEU A 122 3.72 9.61 -0.88
CA LEU A 122 3.88 9.52 0.57
C LEU A 122 2.71 10.18 1.31
N ALA A 123 2.37 11.40 0.95
CA ALA A 123 1.27 12.13 1.58
C ALA A 123 -0.07 11.41 1.40
N TRP A 124 -0.33 10.89 0.20
CA TRP A 124 -1.54 10.12 -0.08
C TRP A 124 -1.59 8.83 0.75
N ALA A 125 -0.50 8.10 0.81
CA ALA A 125 -0.39 6.84 1.56
C ALA A 125 -0.63 7.07 3.06
N LEU A 126 -0.04 8.09 3.65
CA LEU A 126 -0.23 8.42 5.06
C LEU A 126 -1.67 8.82 5.36
N ALA A 127 -2.30 9.60 4.47
CA ALA A 127 -3.71 9.96 4.60
C ALA A 127 -4.63 8.73 4.50
N ALA A 128 -4.34 7.82 3.58
CA ALA A 128 -5.10 6.59 3.41
C ALA A 128 -4.98 5.67 4.63
N ASP A 129 -3.79 5.50 5.16
CA ASP A 129 -3.55 4.69 6.37
C ASP A 129 -4.26 5.28 7.59
N ALA A 130 -4.25 6.60 7.72
CA ALA A 130 -4.97 7.31 8.79
C ALA A 130 -6.49 7.12 8.66
N ALA A 131 -7.02 7.23 7.44
CA ALA A 131 -8.44 7.03 7.16
C ALA A 131 -8.86 5.58 7.46
N TYR A 132 -8.04 4.61 7.08
CA TYR A 132 -8.28 3.20 7.32
C TYR A 132 -8.33 2.89 8.83
N ARG A 133 -7.35 3.36 9.60
CA ARG A 133 -7.35 3.18 11.06
C ARG A 133 -8.57 3.83 11.72
N ALA A 134 -8.98 5.00 11.26
CA ALA A 134 -10.14 5.71 11.80
C ALA A 134 -11.47 4.97 11.52
N MET A 135 -11.51 4.11 10.52
CA MET A 135 -12.69 3.30 10.17
C MET A 135 -12.76 1.95 10.91
N GLY A 136 -11.78 1.67 11.77
CA GLY A 136 -11.73 0.42 12.53
C GLY A 136 -11.26 -0.76 11.67
N GLU A 137 -10.01 -0.71 11.28
CA GLU A 137 -9.35 -1.80 10.56
C GLU A 137 -9.55 -3.18 11.18
#